data_d89645a2dd21c25206f40ee08f4e2c61
#
_entry.id   d89645a2dd21c25206f40ee08f4e2c61
#
_cell.length_a   1.000
_cell.length_b   1.000
_cell.length_c   1.000
_cell.angle_alpha   90.00
_cell.angle_beta   90.00
_cell.angle_gamma   90.00
#
_symmetry.space_group_name_H-M   'P 1'
#
loop_
_entity.id
_entity.type
_entity.pdbx_description
1 polymer ?
#
loop_
_entity_poly.entity_id
_entity_poly.type
_entity_poly.pdbx_seq_one_letter_code
_entity_poly.pdbx_strand_id
1 'polypeptide(L)'
;MTFFSTVFNFFNYPKDLFVDTFEMGWKYWPRVLKYIPELITTLNIALFSTSIGFVLAVIFAIFSSRNLIRNKRVIQFTKFLMDVTRSFPTLIIAMVFLYLMGKSSLPAVIAITIHTAGALGKLFTEAIENCDGKPIEGLSSVGATWTQKIRFSVLPQVLPLFLSYGILRL
;
A
#
# COMPACT_ATOMS: atom_id res chain seq x y z
N MET A 1 8.06 -22.22 -35.00
CA MET A 1 7.00 -22.39 -34.01
C MET A 1 5.83 -21.50 -34.41
N THR A 2 4.71 -22.06 -34.77
CA THR A 2 3.56 -21.30 -35.25
C THR A 2 2.75 -20.76 -34.08
N PHE A 3 2.21 -19.55 -34.20
CA PHE A 3 1.38 -18.86 -33.18
C PHE A 3 0.30 -19.77 -32.58
N PHE A 4 -0.33 -20.59 -33.41
CA PHE A 4 -1.33 -21.59 -32.99
C PHE A 4 -0.79 -22.63 -31.99
N SER A 5 0.43 -23.12 -32.16
CA SER A 5 1.00 -24.11 -31.23
C SER A 5 1.31 -23.48 -29.86
N THR A 6 1.66 -22.21 -29.83
CA THR A 6 1.88 -21.48 -28.56
C THR A 6 0.58 -21.24 -27.81
N VAL A 7 -0.51 -20.93 -28.52
CA VAL A 7 -1.84 -20.74 -27.90
C VAL A 7 -2.37 -22.08 -27.36
N PHE A 8 -2.21 -23.19 -28.10
CA PHE A 8 -2.59 -24.50 -27.60
C PHE A 8 -1.79 -24.93 -26.37
N ASN A 9 -0.49 -24.68 -26.35
CA ASN A 9 0.35 -24.97 -25.18
C ASN A 9 -0.03 -24.14 -23.96
N PHE A 10 -0.51 -22.90 -24.14
CA PHE A 10 -1.01 -22.09 -23.04
C PHE A 10 -2.22 -22.72 -22.34
N PHE A 11 -3.14 -23.32 -23.10
CA PHE A 11 -4.31 -24.01 -22.52
C PHE A 11 -3.97 -25.39 -21.93
N ASN A 12 -2.92 -26.04 -22.40
CA ASN A 12 -2.46 -27.32 -21.85
C ASN A 12 -1.72 -27.13 -20.51
N TYR A 13 -1.03 -25.99 -20.31
CA TYR A 13 -0.26 -25.73 -19.08
C TYR A 13 -1.08 -25.86 -17.77
N PRO A 14 -2.29 -25.30 -17.61
CA PRO A 14 -3.12 -25.53 -16.44
C PRO A 14 -3.50 -27.00 -16.27
N LYS A 15 -3.82 -27.69 -17.36
CA LYS A 15 -4.17 -29.11 -17.34
C LYS A 15 -3.00 -29.97 -16.85
N ASP A 16 -1.80 -29.73 -17.35
CA ASP A 16 -0.59 -30.46 -16.98
C ASP A 16 -0.27 -30.22 -15.48
N LEU A 17 -0.42 -28.98 -15.00
CA LEU A 17 -0.28 -28.65 -13.56
C LEU A 17 -1.24 -29.44 -12.68
N PHE A 18 -2.51 -29.56 -13.09
CA PHE A 18 -3.50 -30.32 -12.33
C PHE A 18 -3.19 -31.82 -12.35
N VAL A 19 -2.84 -32.38 -13.50
CA VAL A 19 -2.48 -33.79 -13.65
C VAL A 19 -1.25 -34.12 -12.81
N ASP A 20 -0.18 -33.35 -12.93
CA ASP A 20 1.04 -33.54 -12.15
C ASP A 20 0.81 -33.43 -10.63
N THR A 21 -0.10 -32.53 -10.21
CA THR A 21 -0.45 -32.39 -8.79
C THR A 21 -1.20 -33.60 -8.27
N PHE A 22 -2.15 -34.13 -9.05
CA PHE A 22 -2.91 -35.33 -8.68
C PHE A 22 -2.05 -36.61 -8.72
N GLU A 23 -1.15 -36.75 -9.70
CA GLU A 23 -0.24 -37.89 -9.78
C GLU A 23 0.79 -37.90 -8.63
N MET A 24 1.20 -36.74 -8.14
CA MET A 24 2.09 -36.63 -6.97
C MET A 24 1.43 -37.11 -5.67
N GLY A 25 0.10 -37.08 -5.55
CA GLY A 25 -0.66 -37.56 -4.38
C GLY A 25 -0.06 -37.08 -3.04
N TRP A 26 0.19 -38.01 -2.10
CA TRP A 26 0.74 -37.71 -0.77
C TRP A 26 2.16 -37.09 -0.79
N LYS A 27 2.94 -37.24 -1.87
CA LYS A 27 4.26 -36.63 -2.01
C LYS A 27 4.20 -35.11 -2.23
N TYR A 28 3.02 -34.55 -2.50
CA TYR A 28 2.79 -33.12 -2.64
C TYR A 28 2.94 -32.40 -1.29
N TRP A 29 2.39 -32.93 -0.21
CA TRP A 29 2.37 -32.29 1.10
C TRP A 29 3.74 -31.97 1.69
N PRO A 30 4.75 -32.84 1.66
CA PRO A 30 6.09 -32.48 2.10
C PRO A 30 6.74 -31.33 1.33
N ARG A 31 6.39 -31.19 0.04
CA ARG A 31 6.87 -30.06 -0.77
C ARG A 31 6.19 -28.75 -0.35
N VAL A 32 4.88 -28.74 -0.13
CA VAL A 32 4.15 -27.57 0.35
C VAL A 32 4.69 -27.13 1.71
N LEU A 33 4.89 -28.06 2.64
CA LEU A 33 5.44 -27.75 3.95
C LEU A 33 6.82 -27.10 3.90
N LYS A 34 7.63 -27.44 2.90
CA LYS A 34 8.95 -26.84 2.69
C LYS A 34 8.86 -25.33 2.38
N TYR A 35 7.75 -24.85 1.78
CA TYR A 35 7.58 -23.45 1.42
C TYR A 35 6.87 -22.62 2.50
N ILE A 36 6.44 -23.22 3.61
CA ILE A 36 5.83 -22.48 4.72
C ILE A 36 6.73 -21.36 5.26
N PRO A 37 8.05 -21.56 5.49
CA PRO A 37 8.93 -20.49 5.96
C PRO A 37 8.97 -19.30 4.99
N GLU A 38 8.97 -19.56 3.68
CA GLU A 38 8.96 -18.52 2.66
C GLU A 38 7.63 -17.75 2.66
N LEU A 39 6.52 -18.44 2.88
CA LEU A 39 5.20 -17.81 3.03
C LEU A 39 5.16 -16.88 4.25
N ILE A 40 5.70 -17.34 5.39
CA ILE A 40 5.79 -16.53 6.61
C ILE A 40 6.67 -15.30 6.36
N THR A 41 7.78 -15.46 5.66
CA THR A 41 8.67 -14.33 5.29
C THR A 41 7.94 -13.33 4.43
N THR A 42 7.18 -13.78 3.43
CA THR A 42 6.39 -12.90 2.56
C THR A 42 5.30 -12.16 3.34
N LEU A 43 4.60 -12.83 4.26
CA LEU A 43 3.62 -12.20 5.13
C LEU A 43 4.25 -11.14 6.04
N ASN A 44 5.39 -11.42 6.62
CA ASN A 44 6.12 -10.45 7.45
C ASN A 44 6.55 -9.22 6.65
N ILE A 45 7.05 -9.41 5.42
CA ILE A 45 7.39 -8.30 4.52
C ILE A 45 6.14 -7.46 4.22
N ALA A 46 5.01 -8.09 3.88
CA ALA A 46 3.78 -7.40 3.58
C ALA A 46 3.27 -6.59 4.78
N LEU A 47 3.15 -7.22 5.96
CA LEU A 47 2.70 -6.57 7.19
C LEU A 47 3.60 -5.38 7.58
N PHE A 48 4.90 -5.60 7.60
CA PHE A 48 5.86 -4.57 8.01
C PHE A 48 5.87 -3.38 7.04
N SER A 49 5.95 -3.66 5.73
CA SER A 49 5.95 -2.62 4.70
C SER A 49 4.66 -1.82 4.68
N THR A 50 3.51 -2.50 4.79
CA THR A 50 2.20 -1.84 4.80
C THR A 50 2.01 -1.00 6.07
N SER A 51 2.47 -1.48 7.23
CA SER A 51 2.40 -0.72 8.48
C SER A 51 3.21 0.58 8.41
N ILE A 52 4.44 0.52 7.92
CA ILE A 52 5.28 1.73 7.74
C ILE A 52 4.65 2.64 6.68
N GLY A 53 4.21 2.08 5.56
CA GLY A 53 3.54 2.81 4.48
C GLY A 53 2.27 3.51 4.95
N PHE A 54 1.49 2.87 5.83
CA PHE A 54 0.29 3.43 6.45
C PHE A 54 0.62 4.67 7.30
N VAL A 55 1.63 4.59 8.16
CA VAL A 55 2.05 5.73 9.00
C VAL A 55 2.50 6.91 8.13
N LEU A 56 3.32 6.64 7.10
CA LEU A 56 3.74 7.67 6.14
C LEU A 56 2.55 8.25 5.37
N ALA A 57 1.59 7.42 4.98
CA ALA A 57 0.37 7.86 4.30
C ALA A 57 -0.46 8.82 5.15
N VAL A 58 -0.61 8.57 6.45
CA VAL A 58 -1.29 9.50 7.38
C VAL A 58 -0.57 10.85 7.42
N ILE A 59 0.75 10.83 7.51
CA ILE A 59 1.56 12.06 7.51
C ILE A 59 1.35 12.83 6.19
N PHE A 60 1.47 12.17 5.05
CA PHE A 60 1.24 12.80 3.75
C PHE A 60 -0.19 13.34 3.61
N ALA A 61 -1.20 12.61 4.08
CA ALA A 61 -2.59 13.02 4.03
C ALA A 61 -2.83 14.33 4.81
N ILE A 62 -2.26 14.45 6.01
CA ILE A 62 -2.38 15.67 6.82
C ILE A 62 -1.78 16.86 6.09
N PHE A 63 -0.56 16.72 5.52
CA PHE A 63 0.12 17.82 4.83
C PHE A 63 -0.46 18.15 3.44
N SER A 64 -1.19 17.23 2.80
CA SER A 64 -1.80 17.45 1.48
C SER A 64 -3.24 17.94 1.53
N SER A 65 -3.90 17.87 2.70
CA SER A 65 -5.32 18.23 2.85
C SER A 65 -5.54 19.73 2.91
N ARG A 66 -6.44 20.24 2.06
CA ARG A 66 -6.78 21.67 1.97
C ARG A 66 -7.53 22.16 3.22
N ASN A 67 -8.23 21.29 3.91
CA ASN A 67 -8.97 21.61 5.13
C ASN A 67 -8.04 21.89 6.31
N LEU A 68 -6.81 21.36 6.29
CA LEU A 68 -5.87 21.43 7.40
C LEU A 68 -4.70 22.38 7.18
N ILE A 69 -4.25 22.52 5.94
CA ILE A 69 -3.07 23.31 5.57
C ILE A 69 -3.48 24.46 4.66
N ARG A 70 -3.08 25.68 5.02
CA ARG A 70 -3.34 26.90 4.23
C ARG A 70 -2.30 27.14 3.12
N ASN A 71 -1.08 26.62 3.30
CA ASN A 71 0.00 26.85 2.36
C ASN A 71 -0.14 25.98 1.12
N LYS A 72 -0.56 26.58 0.00
CA LYS A 72 -0.74 25.89 -1.28
C LYS A 72 0.51 25.18 -1.80
N ARG A 73 1.71 25.73 -1.53
CA ARG A 73 2.98 25.12 -1.97
C ARG A 73 3.23 23.79 -1.27
N VAL A 74 2.96 23.71 0.04
CA VAL A 74 3.10 22.46 0.82
C VAL A 74 2.12 21.40 0.28
N ILE A 75 0.87 21.78 0.06
CA ILE A 75 -0.15 20.86 -0.46
C ILE A 75 0.26 20.33 -1.84
N GLN A 76 0.66 21.22 -2.76
CA GLN A 76 1.06 20.83 -4.11
C GLN A 76 2.30 19.93 -4.11
N PHE A 77 3.31 20.27 -3.29
CA PHE A 77 4.51 19.47 -3.19
C PHE A 77 4.22 18.07 -2.63
N THR A 78 3.40 17.96 -1.59
CA THR A 78 3.05 16.67 -1.00
C THR A 78 2.20 15.82 -1.97
N LYS A 79 1.24 16.45 -2.67
CA LYS A 79 0.45 15.77 -3.72
C LYS A 79 1.34 15.30 -4.87
N PHE A 80 2.26 16.13 -5.33
CA PHE A 80 3.24 15.75 -6.36
C PHE A 80 4.11 14.58 -5.91
N LEU A 81 4.60 14.59 -4.67
CA LEU A 81 5.41 13.48 -4.12
C LEU A 81 4.61 12.16 -4.12
N MET A 82 3.35 12.19 -3.68
CA MET A 82 2.48 11.01 -3.71
C MET A 82 2.20 10.52 -5.14
N ASP A 83 2.02 11.43 -6.10
CA ASP A 83 1.77 11.07 -7.49
C ASP A 83 3.03 10.45 -8.13
N VAL A 84 4.22 10.97 -7.82
CA VAL A 84 5.50 10.38 -8.26
C VAL A 84 5.67 8.95 -7.73
N THR A 85 5.42 8.72 -6.42
CA THR A 85 5.57 7.38 -5.83
C THR A 85 4.62 6.34 -6.45
N ARG A 86 3.50 6.77 -7.01
CA ARG A 86 2.50 5.92 -7.69
C ARG A 86 2.73 5.75 -9.19
N SER A 87 3.47 6.68 -9.81
CA SER A 87 3.74 6.64 -11.26
C SER A 87 4.64 5.49 -11.66
N PHE A 88 5.50 5.03 -10.76
CA PHE A 88 6.40 3.92 -11.02
C PHE A 88 5.81 2.60 -10.54
N PRO A 89 5.81 1.54 -11.38
CA PRO A 89 5.47 0.20 -10.94
C PRO A 89 6.38 -0.25 -9.78
N THR A 90 5.78 -0.81 -8.74
CA THR A 90 6.50 -1.26 -7.53
C THR A 90 7.67 -2.19 -7.86
N LEU A 91 7.51 -3.01 -8.90
CA LEU A 91 8.54 -3.95 -9.34
C LEU A 91 9.79 -3.21 -9.84
N ILE A 92 9.65 -2.11 -10.57
CA ILE A 92 10.80 -1.32 -11.06
C ILE A 92 11.55 -0.73 -9.87
N ILE A 93 10.83 -0.17 -8.90
CA ILE A 93 11.45 0.37 -7.68
C ILE A 93 12.21 -0.74 -6.95
N ALA A 94 11.59 -1.91 -6.79
CA ALA A 94 12.22 -3.06 -6.13
C ALA A 94 13.49 -3.52 -6.87
N MET A 95 13.49 -3.55 -8.21
CA MET A 95 14.66 -3.93 -9.00
C MET A 95 15.82 -2.93 -8.85
N VAL A 96 15.54 -1.63 -8.84
CA VAL A 96 16.56 -0.60 -8.61
C VAL A 96 17.20 -0.77 -7.22
N PHE A 97 16.39 -0.96 -6.18
CA PHE A 97 16.93 -1.19 -4.84
C PHE A 97 17.63 -2.54 -4.71
N LEU A 98 17.18 -3.57 -5.42
CA LEU A 98 17.86 -4.86 -5.48
C LEU A 98 19.26 -4.74 -6.08
N TYR A 99 19.42 -3.93 -7.12
CA TYR A 99 20.71 -3.65 -7.73
C TYR A 99 21.66 -2.90 -6.78
N LEU A 100 21.12 -1.92 -6.02
CA LEU A 100 21.90 -1.10 -5.09
C LEU A 100 22.27 -1.83 -3.79
N MET A 101 21.36 -2.63 -3.24
CA MET A 101 21.47 -3.23 -1.90
C MET A 101 21.78 -4.74 -1.92
N GLY A 102 21.79 -5.35 -3.12
CA GLY A 102 22.00 -6.79 -3.27
C GLY A 102 20.78 -7.64 -2.90
N LYS A 103 20.97 -8.97 -2.90
CA LYS A 103 19.91 -9.96 -2.65
C LYS A 103 19.53 -9.98 -1.16
N SER A 104 18.52 -9.19 -0.80
CA SER A 104 17.93 -9.16 0.55
C SER A 104 16.43 -8.89 0.45
N SER A 105 15.72 -8.97 1.57
CA SER A 105 14.29 -8.61 1.64
C SER A 105 14.06 -7.09 1.70
N LEU A 106 15.08 -6.30 2.02
CA LEU A 106 14.99 -4.84 2.17
C LEU A 106 14.50 -4.12 0.91
N PRO A 107 14.97 -4.43 -0.32
CA PRO A 107 14.46 -3.84 -1.55
C PRO A 107 12.94 -3.94 -1.69
N ALA A 108 12.39 -5.12 -1.39
CA ALA A 108 10.95 -5.36 -1.45
C ALA A 108 10.21 -4.52 -0.40
N VAL A 109 10.70 -4.49 0.84
CA VAL A 109 10.13 -3.68 1.93
C VAL A 109 10.07 -2.20 1.53
N ILE A 110 11.18 -1.65 1.04
CA ILE A 110 11.27 -0.23 0.63
C ILE A 110 10.30 0.06 -0.50
N ALA A 111 10.30 -0.76 -1.55
CA ALA A 111 9.45 -0.55 -2.72
C ALA A 111 7.95 -0.58 -2.37
N ILE A 112 7.53 -1.57 -1.58
CA ILE A 112 6.13 -1.70 -1.12
C ILE A 112 5.77 -0.52 -0.22
N THR A 113 6.64 -0.13 0.71
CA THR A 113 6.43 1.00 1.62
C THR A 113 6.20 2.31 0.86
N ILE A 114 7.09 2.64 -0.09
CA ILE A 114 7.00 3.86 -0.89
C ILE A 114 5.68 3.89 -1.68
N HIS A 115 5.38 2.82 -2.38
CA HIS A 115 4.16 2.72 -3.18
C HIS A 115 2.89 2.78 -2.32
N THR A 116 2.88 2.09 -1.17
CA THR A 116 1.74 2.08 -0.23
C THR A 116 1.54 3.46 0.40
N ALA A 117 2.61 4.14 0.80
CA ALA A 117 2.54 5.50 1.33
C ALA A 117 1.89 6.49 0.35
N GLY A 118 2.26 6.43 -0.93
CA GLY A 118 1.65 7.27 -1.96
C GLY A 118 0.19 6.93 -2.24
N ALA A 119 -0.12 5.62 -2.36
CA ALA A 119 -1.46 5.15 -2.69
C ALA A 119 -2.46 5.44 -1.56
N LEU A 120 -2.14 5.03 -0.33
CA LEU A 120 -2.98 5.29 0.84
C LEU A 120 -3.01 6.79 1.19
N GLY A 121 -1.89 7.50 1.04
CA GLY A 121 -1.81 8.94 1.30
C GLY A 121 -2.82 9.73 0.49
N LYS A 122 -3.03 9.37 -0.77
CA LYS A 122 -4.04 10.01 -1.61
C LYS A 122 -5.46 9.70 -1.16
N LEU A 123 -5.79 8.43 -0.89
CA LEU A 123 -7.10 8.03 -0.38
C LEU A 123 -7.41 8.70 0.97
N PHE A 124 -6.42 8.78 1.86
CA PHE A 124 -6.56 9.44 3.15
C PHE A 124 -6.73 10.96 3.01
N THR A 125 -6.04 11.58 2.04
CA THR A 125 -6.25 13.00 1.71
C THR A 125 -7.69 13.26 1.29
N GLU A 126 -8.22 12.44 0.40
CA GLU A 126 -9.61 12.55 -0.08
C GLU A 126 -10.60 12.34 1.08
N ALA A 127 -10.33 11.38 1.97
CA ALA A 127 -11.14 11.15 3.16
C ALA A 127 -11.16 12.38 4.09
N ILE A 128 -10.00 13.02 4.32
CA ILE A 128 -9.91 14.23 5.14
C ILE A 128 -10.59 15.41 4.44
N GLU A 129 -10.40 15.59 3.13
CA GLU A 129 -11.00 16.69 2.38
C GLU A 129 -12.55 16.58 2.31
N ASN A 130 -13.10 15.37 2.41
CA ASN A 130 -14.54 15.09 2.39
C ASN A 130 -15.19 14.94 3.78
N CYS A 131 -14.44 15.07 4.87
CA CYS A 131 -15.03 15.01 6.21
C CYS A 131 -15.93 16.25 6.50
N ASP A 132 -16.88 16.10 7.42
CA ASP A 132 -17.76 17.23 7.81
C ASP A 132 -16.93 18.37 8.42
N GLY A 133 -17.07 19.57 7.84
CA GLY A 133 -16.36 20.77 8.27
C GLY A 133 -16.96 21.39 9.55
N LYS A 134 -18.22 21.13 9.89
CA LYS A 134 -18.90 21.76 11.04
C LYS A 134 -18.17 21.54 12.38
N PRO A 135 -17.68 20.33 12.72
CA PRO A 135 -16.89 20.14 13.95
C PRO A 135 -15.57 20.91 13.94
N ILE A 136 -14.95 21.10 12.75
CA ILE A 136 -13.72 21.88 12.60
C ILE A 136 -14.01 23.37 12.88
N GLU A 137 -15.10 23.88 12.34
CA GLU A 137 -15.55 25.27 12.53
C GLU A 137 -15.94 25.52 14.00
N GLY A 138 -16.69 24.58 14.62
CA GLY A 138 -17.05 24.66 16.03
C GLY A 138 -15.84 24.73 16.95
N LEU A 139 -14.83 23.88 16.74
CA LEU A 139 -13.58 23.94 17.48
C LEU A 139 -12.78 25.22 17.19
N SER A 140 -12.88 25.75 15.98
CA SER A 140 -12.24 27.02 15.63
C SER A 140 -12.83 28.20 16.38
N SER A 141 -14.15 28.21 16.60
CA SER A 141 -14.89 29.27 17.29
C SER A 141 -14.51 29.37 18.79
N VAL A 142 -14.12 28.26 19.41
CA VAL A 142 -13.65 28.23 20.80
C VAL A 142 -12.13 28.36 20.91
N GLY A 143 -11.41 28.72 19.83
CA GLY A 143 -9.97 28.97 19.86
C GLY A 143 -9.11 27.71 19.91
N ALA A 144 -9.62 26.55 19.51
CA ALA A 144 -8.86 25.30 19.50
C ALA A 144 -7.63 25.38 18.58
N THR A 145 -6.51 24.83 19.04
CA THR A 145 -5.26 24.73 18.28
C THR A 145 -5.40 23.78 17.10
N TRP A 146 -4.51 23.87 16.13
CA TRP A 146 -4.49 23.01 14.95
C TRP A 146 -4.47 21.50 15.31
N THR A 147 -3.63 21.10 16.26
CA THR A 147 -3.54 19.73 16.75
C THR A 147 -4.82 19.24 17.41
N GLN A 148 -5.51 20.11 18.16
CA GLN A 148 -6.79 19.79 18.78
C GLN A 148 -7.88 19.58 17.72
N LYS A 149 -7.92 20.39 16.67
CA LYS A 149 -8.85 20.21 15.54
C LYS A 149 -8.64 18.87 14.84
N ILE A 150 -7.38 18.47 14.57
CA ILE A 150 -7.09 17.16 13.98
C ILE A 150 -7.56 16.04 14.92
N ARG A 151 -7.18 16.09 16.19
CA ARG A 151 -7.43 15.02 17.15
C ARG A 151 -8.90 14.82 17.47
N PHE A 152 -9.66 15.89 17.63
CA PHE A 152 -11.03 15.83 18.14
C PHE A 152 -12.10 16.00 17.06
N SER A 153 -11.78 16.53 15.89
CA SER A 153 -12.73 16.72 14.80
C SER A 153 -12.44 15.77 13.63
N VAL A 154 -11.25 15.83 13.06
CA VAL A 154 -10.93 15.11 11.81
C VAL A 154 -10.70 13.62 12.06
N LEU A 155 -9.78 13.31 12.99
CA LEU A 155 -9.35 11.92 13.22
C LEU A 155 -10.49 10.96 13.56
N PRO A 156 -11.46 11.29 14.44
CA PRO A 156 -12.57 10.40 14.73
C PRO A 156 -13.46 10.10 13.53
N GLN A 157 -13.58 11.05 12.60
CA GLN A 157 -14.40 10.87 11.40
C GLN A 157 -13.70 9.98 10.36
N VAL A 158 -12.38 10.15 10.16
CA VAL A 158 -11.65 9.48 9.08
C VAL A 158 -10.97 8.18 9.51
N LEU A 159 -10.75 7.96 10.81
CA LEU A 159 -10.04 6.79 11.32
C LEU A 159 -10.65 5.44 10.90
N PRO A 160 -11.98 5.25 10.95
CA PRO A 160 -12.59 4.00 10.49
C PRO A 160 -12.29 3.73 9.01
N LEU A 161 -12.30 4.79 8.19
CA LEU A 161 -12.02 4.70 6.76
C LEU A 161 -10.53 4.41 6.49
N PHE A 162 -9.64 5.04 7.26
CA PHE A 162 -8.20 4.78 7.19
C PHE A 162 -7.87 3.31 7.50
N LEU A 163 -8.46 2.78 8.57
CA LEU A 163 -8.28 1.38 8.94
C LEU A 163 -8.82 0.43 7.86
N SER A 164 -10.00 0.73 7.30
CA SER A 164 -10.57 -0.05 6.21
C SER A 164 -9.65 -0.10 4.98
N TYR A 165 -9.16 1.06 4.53
CA TYR A 165 -8.21 1.12 3.40
C TYR A 165 -6.88 0.45 3.72
N GLY A 166 -6.39 0.57 4.97
CA GLY A 166 -5.18 -0.09 5.42
C GLY A 166 -5.28 -1.61 5.36
N ILE A 167 -6.39 -2.17 5.84
CA ILE A 167 -6.66 -3.62 5.81
C ILE A 167 -6.80 -4.13 4.38
N LEU A 168 -7.50 -3.39 3.51
CA LEU A 168 -7.66 -3.76 2.10
C LEU A 168 -6.33 -3.72 1.32
N ARG A 169 -5.34 -3.02 1.83
CA ARG A 169 -4.03 -2.89 1.18
C ARG A 169 -3.02 -3.95 1.64
N LEU A 170 -3.32 -4.66 2.68
CA LEU A 170 -2.49 -5.71 3.26
C LEU A 170 -2.58 -7.00 2.49
#